data_cda30b63c77e5a5f4ac9a5e8ccd0232f
#
_entry.id   cda30b63c77e5a5f4ac9a5e8ccd0232f
#
_cell.length_a   1.000
_cell.length_b   1.000
_cell.length_c   1.000
_cell.angle_alpha   90.00
_cell.angle_beta   90.00
_cell.angle_gamma   90.00
#
_symmetry.space_group_name_H-M   'P 1'
#
loop_
_entity.id
_entity.type
_entity.pdbx_description
1 polymer ?
#
loop_
_entity_poly.entity_id
_entity_poly.type
_entity_poly.pdbx_seq_one_letter_code
_entity_poly.pdbx_strand_id
1 'polypeptide(L)'
;MKKILITGVAGFIGYHLAEKLLNNNYHIIGIDNLNDYYDPTLKKARLNNLNKFSNFEFQKIDFIQTNALTSFFKNNQFEQVIHLGAQAGVRYSITNPQFYIDTNITGFLNILENCKNYNVKYIVYASSSSIYGINNNLPFTENEKTEKQISMYGVSKKTNELMAHAYSNLYGIKTIGLRFFTVYGPWGRPDMALYIFTKAIIENKNIDLFNEGKHTRSFTYISDIVEPIHRLVKIIESDKDILSNNEILNIGGTEPVKLLRFIDIIEKNLNKKATVRLKPMQQGDVKETSADINKLEQITGYLPQVSIEEGIKRFIDWYKKYHQIS
;
A
#
# COMPACT_ATOMS: atom_id res chain seq x y z
N MET A 1 21.55 -14.41 8.36
CA MET A 1 20.19 -14.10 7.89
C MET A 1 20.25 -12.98 6.87
N LYS A 2 19.49 -13.10 5.78
CA LYS A 2 19.40 -12.07 4.76
C LYS A 2 18.66 -10.87 5.32
N LYS A 3 19.25 -9.68 5.17
CA LYS A 3 18.63 -8.42 5.64
C LYS A 3 17.75 -7.84 4.55
N ILE A 4 16.50 -7.55 4.89
CA ILE A 4 15.53 -6.87 4.01
C ILE A 4 15.26 -5.48 4.57
N LEU A 5 15.40 -4.46 3.72
CA LEU A 5 14.94 -3.10 4.05
C LEU A 5 13.46 -2.96 3.71
N ILE A 6 12.66 -2.47 4.67
CA ILE A 6 11.29 -2.02 4.40
C ILE A 6 11.19 -0.53 4.69
N THR A 7 10.91 0.28 3.67
CA THR A 7 10.59 1.70 3.88
C THR A 7 9.10 1.88 4.10
N GLY A 8 8.71 2.88 4.89
CA GLY A 8 7.31 3.04 5.27
C GLY A 8 6.82 1.95 6.23
N VAL A 9 7.72 1.39 7.04
CA VAL A 9 7.47 0.26 7.93
C VAL A 9 6.44 0.56 9.02
N ALA A 10 6.30 1.82 9.44
CA ALA A 10 5.24 2.26 10.35
C ALA A 10 3.91 2.56 9.63
N GLY A 11 3.86 2.44 8.30
CA GLY A 11 2.65 2.53 7.49
C GLY A 11 1.78 1.28 7.62
N PHE A 12 0.60 1.30 7.00
CA PHE A 12 -0.37 0.21 7.10
C PHE A 12 0.15 -1.11 6.51
N ILE A 13 0.51 -1.10 5.22
CA ILE A 13 0.99 -2.31 4.52
C ILE A 13 2.37 -2.69 5.04
N GLY A 14 3.26 -1.70 5.26
CA GLY A 14 4.62 -1.91 5.76
C GLY A 14 4.65 -2.63 7.10
N TYR A 15 3.79 -2.25 8.04
CA TYR A 15 3.64 -2.90 9.34
C TYR A 15 3.28 -4.39 9.21
N HIS A 16 2.22 -4.70 8.48
CA HIS A 16 1.76 -6.09 8.33
C HIS A 16 2.74 -6.96 7.57
N LEU A 17 3.40 -6.40 6.55
CA LEU A 17 4.43 -7.12 5.82
C LEU A 17 5.65 -7.40 6.71
N ALA A 18 6.10 -6.40 7.47
CA ALA A 18 7.19 -6.60 8.44
C ALA A 18 6.84 -7.68 9.46
N GLU A 19 5.66 -7.61 10.08
CA GLU A 19 5.19 -8.63 11.03
C GLU A 19 5.17 -10.04 10.41
N LYS A 20 4.66 -10.18 9.17
CA LYS A 20 4.65 -11.44 8.44
C LYS A 20 6.05 -11.99 8.21
N LEU A 21 6.98 -11.16 7.75
CA LEU A 21 8.34 -11.56 7.45
C LEU A 21 9.11 -11.91 8.74
N LEU A 22 8.95 -11.12 9.80
CA LEU A 22 9.57 -11.38 11.12
C LEU A 22 9.13 -12.72 11.70
N ASN A 23 7.83 -13.06 11.61
CA ASN A 23 7.30 -14.36 12.01
C ASN A 23 7.79 -15.53 11.14
N ASN A 24 8.36 -15.25 9.96
CA ASN A 24 9.00 -16.21 9.08
C ASN A 24 10.54 -16.16 9.15
N ASN A 25 11.10 -15.64 10.26
CA ASN A 25 12.52 -15.59 10.59
C ASN A 25 13.38 -14.73 9.64
N TYR A 26 12.80 -13.76 8.94
CA TYR A 26 13.58 -12.74 8.22
C TYR A 26 14.15 -11.71 9.19
N HIS A 27 15.30 -11.12 8.85
CA HIS A 27 15.83 -9.96 9.55
C HIS A 27 15.36 -8.68 8.81
N ILE A 28 14.58 -7.87 9.48
CA ILE A 28 13.97 -6.67 8.88
C ILE A 28 14.60 -5.42 9.49
N ILE A 29 15.13 -4.57 8.62
CA ILE A 29 15.45 -3.19 8.99
C ILE A 29 14.37 -2.29 8.39
N GLY A 30 13.65 -1.59 9.24
CA GLY A 30 12.56 -0.70 8.86
C GLY A 30 12.95 0.77 8.97
N ILE A 31 12.59 1.58 7.96
CA ILE A 31 12.68 3.04 8.04
C ILE A 31 11.32 3.69 7.81
N ASP A 32 11.07 4.79 8.54
CA ASP A 32 9.90 5.66 8.39
C ASP A 32 10.25 7.04 8.97
N ASN A 33 9.71 8.11 8.40
CA ASN A 33 9.92 9.46 8.93
C ASN A 33 8.94 9.84 10.05
N LEU A 34 7.90 9.01 10.25
CA LEU A 34 6.82 9.22 11.22
C LEU A 34 6.12 10.57 11.03
N ASN A 35 5.90 10.99 9.76
CA ASN A 35 5.20 12.23 9.48
C ASN A 35 3.79 12.25 10.09
N ASP A 36 3.24 13.44 10.22
CA ASP A 36 1.97 13.77 10.84
C ASP A 36 0.79 13.90 9.85
N TYR A 37 0.91 13.33 8.65
CA TYR A 37 -0.19 13.30 7.66
C TYR A 37 -1.50 12.77 8.27
N TYR A 38 -1.40 11.80 9.16
CA TYR A 38 -2.43 11.39 10.12
C TYR A 38 -1.80 11.19 11.49
N ASP A 39 -2.62 11.05 12.54
CA ASP A 39 -2.16 10.90 13.92
C ASP A 39 -1.00 9.91 14.06
N PRO A 40 0.20 10.36 14.44
CA PRO A 40 1.39 9.51 14.57
C PRO A 40 1.28 8.44 15.67
N THR A 41 0.31 8.53 16.57
CA THR A 41 0.12 7.54 17.64
C THR A 41 -0.13 6.15 17.08
N LEU A 42 -0.87 6.04 15.96
CA LEU A 42 -1.10 4.78 15.26
C LEU A 42 0.20 4.21 14.67
N LYS A 43 1.09 5.06 14.12
CA LYS A 43 2.40 4.64 13.63
C LYS A 43 3.28 4.12 14.78
N LYS A 44 3.31 4.84 15.90
CA LYS A 44 4.03 4.43 17.10
C LYS A 44 3.52 3.11 17.67
N ALA A 45 2.20 2.91 17.71
CA ALA A 45 1.60 1.66 18.18
C ALA A 45 1.99 0.46 17.30
N ARG A 46 2.03 0.62 15.96
CA ARG A 46 2.54 -0.41 15.03
C ARG A 46 4.02 -0.74 15.31
N LEU A 47 4.87 0.27 15.47
CA LEU A 47 6.28 0.09 15.80
C LEU A 47 6.47 -0.60 17.15
N ASN A 48 5.67 -0.26 18.17
CA ASN A 48 5.73 -0.93 19.47
C ASN A 48 5.46 -2.44 19.36
N ASN A 49 4.61 -2.86 18.41
CA ASN A 49 4.40 -4.28 18.15
C ASN A 49 5.60 -4.91 17.43
N LEU A 50 6.16 -4.24 16.41
CA LEU A 50 7.33 -4.75 15.69
C LEU A 50 8.58 -4.82 16.58
N ASN A 51 8.79 -3.88 17.48
CA ASN A 51 9.93 -3.85 18.42
C ASN A 51 9.94 -5.03 19.42
N LYS A 52 8.88 -5.83 19.48
CA LYS A 52 8.87 -7.09 20.28
C LYS A 52 9.64 -8.21 19.61
N PHE A 53 9.95 -8.10 18.33
CA PHE A 53 10.72 -9.09 17.59
C PHE A 53 12.22 -8.80 17.68
N SER A 54 13.02 -9.78 18.08
CA SER A 54 14.48 -9.63 18.22
C SER A 54 15.23 -9.49 16.89
N ASN A 55 14.57 -9.84 15.77
CA ASN A 55 15.06 -9.75 14.40
C ASN A 55 14.52 -8.51 13.66
N PHE A 56 14.06 -7.50 14.40
CA PHE A 56 13.61 -6.20 13.88
C PHE A 56 14.48 -5.06 14.37
N GLU A 57 14.88 -4.19 13.46
CA GLU A 57 15.53 -2.92 13.74
C GLU A 57 14.77 -1.77 13.10
N PHE A 58 14.58 -0.66 13.83
CA PHE A 58 13.92 0.54 13.31
C PHE A 58 14.87 1.73 13.34
N GLN A 59 14.87 2.50 12.24
CA GLN A 59 15.52 3.80 12.20
C GLN A 59 14.56 4.87 11.67
N LYS A 60 14.47 5.99 12.39
CA LYS A 60 13.69 7.15 11.93
C LYS A 60 14.49 7.89 10.87
N ILE A 61 14.20 7.61 9.60
CA ILE A 61 14.86 8.23 8.45
C ILE A 61 13.79 8.71 7.47
N ASP A 62 13.97 9.94 6.99
CA ASP A 62 13.25 10.43 5.82
C ASP A 62 14.11 10.17 4.56
N PHE A 63 13.61 9.33 3.68
CA PHE A 63 14.34 8.96 2.46
C PHE A 63 14.45 10.08 1.42
N ILE A 64 13.78 11.23 1.63
CA ILE A 64 14.02 12.46 0.87
C ILE A 64 15.39 13.05 1.23
N GLN A 65 15.87 12.83 2.46
CA GLN A 65 17.14 13.33 2.96
C GLN A 65 18.31 12.47 2.46
N THR A 66 18.87 12.85 1.30
CA THR A 66 19.87 12.07 0.56
C THR A 66 21.06 11.66 1.44
N ASN A 67 21.65 12.60 2.21
CA ASN A 67 22.82 12.31 3.03
C ASN A 67 22.55 11.29 4.14
N ALA A 68 21.41 11.41 4.82
CA ALA A 68 21.01 10.48 5.88
C ALA A 68 20.76 9.08 5.31
N LEU A 69 20.07 9.00 4.18
CA LEU A 69 19.79 7.73 3.50
C LEU A 69 21.07 7.06 2.98
N THR A 70 21.97 7.84 2.37
CA THR A 70 23.25 7.31 1.85
C THR A 70 24.13 6.79 3.00
N SER A 71 24.22 7.51 4.12
CA SER A 71 24.94 7.05 5.32
C SER A 71 24.33 5.75 5.87
N PHE A 72 23.00 5.64 5.86
CA PHE A 72 22.30 4.46 6.29
C PHE A 72 22.61 3.23 5.40
N PHE A 73 22.58 3.38 4.08
CA PHE A 73 22.93 2.29 3.16
C PHE A 73 24.41 1.91 3.25
N LYS A 74 25.31 2.87 3.46
CA LYS A 74 26.74 2.61 3.65
C LYS A 74 27.02 1.70 4.84
N ASN A 75 26.22 1.81 5.90
CA ASN A 75 26.39 1.04 7.14
C ASN A 75 25.58 -0.27 7.16
N ASN A 76 24.79 -0.53 6.12
CA ASN A 76 23.92 -1.70 6.05
C ASN A 76 23.98 -2.32 4.64
N GLN A 77 24.11 -3.61 4.57
CA GLN A 77 23.99 -4.36 3.32
C GLN A 77 22.63 -5.00 3.26
N PHE A 78 21.90 -4.74 2.15
CA PHE A 78 20.57 -5.30 1.91
C PHE A 78 20.59 -6.19 0.67
N GLU A 79 19.94 -7.32 0.74
CA GLU A 79 19.73 -8.18 -0.42
C GLU A 79 18.52 -7.75 -1.23
N GLN A 80 17.51 -7.25 -0.52
CA GLN A 80 16.26 -6.77 -1.09
C GLN A 80 15.83 -5.47 -0.40
N VAL A 81 15.22 -4.59 -1.19
CA VAL A 81 14.53 -3.40 -0.67
C VAL A 81 13.06 -3.49 -1.04
N ILE A 82 12.19 -3.35 -0.04
CA ILE A 82 10.75 -3.27 -0.22
C ILE A 82 10.33 -1.83 0.10
N HIS A 83 10.13 -1.05 -0.95
CA HIS A 83 9.83 0.37 -0.85
C HIS A 83 8.32 0.62 -0.83
N LEU A 84 7.75 0.71 0.38
CA LEU A 84 6.33 1.00 0.61
C LEU A 84 6.10 2.42 1.14
N GLY A 85 7.18 3.12 1.48
CA GLY A 85 7.14 4.53 1.90
C GLY A 85 6.69 5.43 0.74
N ALA A 86 5.61 6.17 0.94
CA ALA A 86 5.09 7.11 -0.04
C ALA A 86 4.07 8.05 0.60
N GLN A 87 3.88 9.23 0.02
CA GLN A 87 2.67 9.99 0.24
C GLN A 87 1.55 9.38 -0.62
N ALA A 88 0.52 8.87 0.02
CA ALA A 88 -0.64 8.28 -0.63
C ALA A 88 -1.87 9.19 -0.52
N GLY A 89 -2.87 8.92 -1.38
CA GLY A 89 -4.14 9.65 -1.39
C GLY A 89 -4.30 10.57 -2.59
N VAL A 90 -5.32 10.28 -3.41
CA VAL A 90 -5.62 11.07 -4.63
C VAL A 90 -6.01 12.50 -4.27
N ARG A 91 -6.91 12.67 -3.29
CA ARG A 91 -7.48 13.98 -2.93
C ARG A 91 -6.43 14.95 -2.39
N TYR A 92 -5.60 14.48 -1.48
CA TYR A 92 -4.53 15.30 -0.91
C TYR A 92 -3.51 15.73 -1.98
N SER A 93 -3.34 14.94 -3.05
CA SER A 93 -2.44 15.30 -4.15
C SER A 93 -2.93 16.46 -5.01
N ILE A 94 -4.24 16.79 -4.97
CA ILE A 94 -4.81 17.93 -5.68
C ILE A 94 -4.47 19.24 -4.96
N THR A 95 -4.49 19.23 -3.64
CA THR A 95 -4.22 20.42 -2.82
C THR A 95 -2.75 20.59 -2.45
N ASN A 96 -1.97 19.51 -2.44
CA ASN A 96 -0.56 19.50 -2.03
C ASN A 96 0.33 18.75 -3.04
N PRO A 97 0.38 19.15 -4.32
CA PRO A 97 1.07 18.41 -5.37
C PRO A 97 2.59 18.31 -5.14
N GLN A 98 3.22 19.37 -4.62
CA GLN A 98 4.67 19.39 -4.38
C GLN A 98 5.10 18.29 -3.41
N PHE A 99 4.31 18.01 -2.39
CA PHE A 99 4.61 16.94 -1.43
C PHE A 99 4.71 15.56 -2.08
N TYR A 100 3.94 15.32 -3.17
CA TYR A 100 4.03 14.08 -3.95
C TYR A 100 5.26 14.02 -4.86
N ILE A 101 5.70 15.16 -5.40
CA ILE A 101 6.95 15.23 -6.16
C ILE A 101 8.13 14.91 -5.23
N ASP A 102 8.21 15.60 -4.10
CA ASP A 102 9.32 15.46 -3.16
C ASP A 102 9.38 14.03 -2.58
N THR A 103 8.25 13.52 -2.10
CA THR A 103 8.22 12.21 -1.44
C THR A 103 8.28 11.07 -2.45
N ASN A 104 7.40 11.07 -3.46
CA ASN A 104 7.21 9.90 -4.31
C ASN A 104 8.19 9.86 -5.49
N ILE A 105 8.64 11.01 -6.00
CA ILE A 105 9.56 11.06 -7.14
C ILE A 105 11.00 11.22 -6.65
N THR A 106 11.30 12.32 -5.98
CA THR A 106 12.66 12.57 -5.47
C THR A 106 13.08 11.52 -4.45
N GLY A 107 12.20 11.19 -3.51
CA GLY A 107 12.48 10.15 -2.52
C GLY A 107 12.69 8.77 -3.14
N PHE A 108 11.91 8.39 -4.16
CA PHE A 108 12.11 7.12 -4.85
C PHE A 108 13.41 7.11 -5.67
N LEU A 109 13.79 8.23 -6.30
CA LEU A 109 15.08 8.37 -6.95
C LEU A 109 16.23 8.12 -5.95
N ASN A 110 16.16 8.68 -4.75
CA ASN A 110 17.17 8.47 -3.71
C ASN A 110 17.28 6.98 -3.33
N ILE A 111 16.16 6.26 -3.24
CA ILE A 111 16.17 4.81 -2.99
C ILE A 111 16.86 4.06 -4.15
N LEU A 112 16.49 4.35 -5.41
CA LEU A 112 17.07 3.71 -6.58
C LEU A 112 18.58 3.96 -6.69
N GLU A 113 19.04 5.21 -6.48
CA GLU A 113 20.46 5.56 -6.46
C GLU A 113 21.24 4.80 -5.39
N ASN A 114 20.68 4.70 -4.17
CA ASN A 114 21.33 3.95 -3.11
C ASN A 114 21.33 2.43 -3.43
N CYS A 115 20.25 1.89 -3.97
CA CYS A 115 20.23 0.48 -4.39
C CYS A 115 21.31 0.19 -5.45
N LYS A 116 21.47 1.08 -6.42
CA LYS A 116 22.53 0.99 -7.44
C LYS A 116 23.93 1.06 -6.81
N ASN A 117 24.17 2.05 -5.96
CA ASN A 117 25.49 2.34 -5.40
C ASN A 117 25.94 1.27 -4.38
N TYR A 118 25.01 0.58 -3.73
CA TYR A 118 25.27 -0.45 -2.71
C TYR A 118 24.87 -1.87 -3.17
N ASN A 119 24.76 -2.09 -4.50
CA ASN A 119 24.57 -3.41 -5.13
C ASN A 119 23.35 -4.18 -4.64
N VAL A 120 22.23 -3.50 -4.37
CA VAL A 120 20.95 -4.15 -4.10
C VAL A 120 20.41 -4.75 -5.40
N LYS A 121 20.17 -6.06 -5.42
CA LYS A 121 19.77 -6.77 -6.63
C LYS A 121 18.29 -6.64 -6.94
N TYR A 122 17.43 -6.53 -5.92
CA TYR A 122 15.98 -6.56 -6.07
C TYR A 122 15.30 -5.40 -5.32
N ILE A 123 14.38 -4.73 -6.02
CA ILE A 123 13.52 -3.71 -5.44
C ILE A 123 12.06 -4.08 -5.71
N VAL A 124 11.29 -4.31 -4.65
CA VAL A 124 9.82 -4.37 -4.71
C VAL A 124 9.30 -3.00 -4.30
N TYR A 125 8.45 -2.37 -5.09
CA TYR A 125 7.97 -1.02 -4.78
C TYR A 125 6.47 -0.85 -4.97
N ALA A 126 5.89 0.07 -4.18
CA ALA A 126 4.48 0.40 -4.26
C ALA A 126 4.19 1.29 -5.48
N SER A 127 3.48 0.73 -6.47
CA SER A 127 2.68 1.46 -7.45
C SER A 127 1.22 1.58 -6.97
N SER A 128 0.27 1.85 -7.84
CA SER A 128 -1.13 2.07 -7.47
C SER A 128 -2.07 1.85 -8.66
N SER A 129 -3.28 1.38 -8.40
CA SER A 129 -4.37 1.38 -9.40
C SER A 129 -4.73 2.79 -9.91
N SER A 130 -4.34 3.85 -9.21
CA SER A 130 -4.54 5.24 -9.66
C SER A 130 -3.83 5.58 -10.97
N ILE A 131 -2.85 4.76 -11.41
CA ILE A 131 -2.19 4.94 -12.69
C ILE A 131 -3.08 4.62 -13.89
N TYR A 132 -4.15 3.86 -13.71
CA TYR A 132 -5.10 3.57 -14.78
C TYR A 132 -5.91 4.81 -15.21
N GLY A 133 -6.03 5.81 -14.32
CA GLY A 133 -6.63 7.10 -14.65
C GLY A 133 -8.05 6.96 -15.17
N ILE A 134 -8.32 7.55 -16.34
CA ILE A 134 -9.63 7.50 -17.03
C ILE A 134 -9.67 6.26 -17.95
N ASN A 135 -9.45 5.08 -17.42
CA ASN A 135 -9.64 3.85 -18.18
C ASN A 135 -11.01 3.24 -17.81
N ASN A 136 -11.74 2.78 -18.82
CA ASN A 136 -13.08 2.17 -18.65
C ASN A 136 -13.07 0.65 -18.91
N ASN A 137 -11.91 0.08 -19.31
CA ASN A 137 -11.78 -1.36 -19.53
C ASN A 137 -11.61 -2.07 -18.19
N LEU A 138 -12.62 -2.77 -17.73
CA LEU A 138 -12.57 -3.53 -16.49
C LEU A 138 -12.70 -5.04 -16.78
N PRO A 139 -12.01 -5.89 -16.01
CA PRO A 139 -11.01 -5.56 -14.98
C PRO A 139 -9.74 -4.97 -15.58
N PHE A 140 -9.04 -4.10 -14.83
CA PHE A 140 -7.75 -3.52 -15.25
C PHE A 140 -6.67 -4.60 -15.31
N THR A 141 -6.01 -4.71 -16.46
CA THR A 141 -4.83 -5.56 -16.67
C THR A 141 -3.54 -4.74 -16.67
N GLU A 142 -2.39 -5.37 -16.43
CA GLU A 142 -1.10 -4.69 -16.42
C GLU A 142 -0.70 -4.13 -17.79
N ASN A 143 -1.28 -4.68 -18.86
CA ASN A 143 -1.04 -4.27 -20.25
C ASN A 143 -1.83 -3.03 -20.70
N GLU A 144 -2.77 -2.56 -19.86
CA GLU A 144 -3.55 -1.37 -20.17
C GLU A 144 -2.67 -0.12 -20.31
N LYS A 145 -3.06 0.75 -21.27
CA LYS A 145 -2.43 2.06 -21.41
C LYS A 145 -2.66 2.93 -20.19
N THR A 146 -1.60 3.44 -19.61
CA THR A 146 -1.61 4.24 -18.38
C THR A 146 -1.07 5.66 -18.65
N GLU A 147 -1.62 6.35 -19.63
CA GLU A 147 -1.13 7.66 -20.10
C GLU A 147 -1.99 8.84 -19.60
N LYS A 148 -3.22 8.58 -19.11
CA LYS A 148 -4.20 9.62 -18.77
C LYS A 148 -4.50 9.65 -17.28
N GLN A 149 -3.51 10.00 -16.46
CA GLN A 149 -3.68 10.18 -15.02
C GLN A 149 -4.54 11.40 -14.72
N ILE A 150 -5.33 11.30 -13.66
CA ILE A 150 -6.26 12.36 -13.22
C ILE A 150 -5.87 12.97 -11.87
N SER A 151 -4.69 12.63 -11.35
CA SER A 151 -4.18 13.14 -10.08
C SER A 151 -2.65 13.14 -10.06
N MET A 152 -2.05 14.05 -9.29
CA MET A 152 -0.60 14.06 -9.06
C MET A 152 -0.11 12.79 -8.36
N TYR A 153 -0.96 12.14 -7.57
CA TYR A 153 -0.66 10.83 -7.02
C TYR A 153 -0.48 9.78 -8.13
N GLY A 154 -1.44 9.67 -9.06
CA GLY A 154 -1.33 8.77 -10.21
C GLY A 154 -0.09 9.06 -11.06
N VAL A 155 0.18 10.35 -11.35
CA VAL A 155 1.39 10.80 -12.06
C VAL A 155 2.64 10.32 -11.34
N SER A 156 2.75 10.58 -10.02
CA SER A 156 3.95 10.19 -9.25
C SER A 156 4.18 8.68 -9.26
N LYS A 157 3.12 7.87 -9.18
CA LYS A 157 3.24 6.40 -9.23
C LYS A 157 3.59 5.89 -10.63
N LYS A 158 3.05 6.49 -11.68
CA LYS A 158 3.48 6.20 -13.05
C LYS A 158 4.95 6.55 -13.28
N THR A 159 5.40 7.69 -12.75
CA THR A 159 6.81 8.09 -12.80
C THR A 159 7.70 7.06 -12.08
N ASN A 160 7.26 6.50 -10.93
CA ASN A 160 8.00 5.44 -10.27
C ASN A 160 8.17 4.20 -11.18
N GLU A 161 7.14 3.77 -11.91
CA GLU A 161 7.25 2.65 -12.84
C GLU A 161 8.26 2.93 -13.98
N LEU A 162 8.25 4.14 -14.53
CA LEU A 162 9.20 4.55 -15.58
C LEU A 162 10.64 4.64 -15.04
N MET A 163 10.84 5.18 -13.84
CA MET A 163 12.15 5.23 -13.19
C MET A 163 12.70 3.84 -12.90
N ALA A 164 11.88 2.95 -12.34
CA ALA A 164 12.25 1.57 -12.06
C ALA A 164 12.63 0.82 -13.34
N HIS A 165 11.87 0.99 -14.43
CA HIS A 165 12.21 0.43 -15.73
C HIS A 165 13.56 0.92 -16.26
N ALA A 166 13.83 2.23 -16.17
CA ALA A 166 15.10 2.81 -16.60
C ALA A 166 16.28 2.24 -15.78
N TYR A 167 16.14 2.16 -14.45
CA TYR A 167 17.20 1.61 -13.59
C TYR A 167 17.44 0.12 -13.80
N SER A 168 16.38 -0.62 -14.07
CA SER A 168 16.48 -2.04 -14.44
C SER A 168 17.32 -2.22 -15.70
N ASN A 169 17.03 -1.45 -16.75
CA ASN A 169 17.75 -1.54 -18.03
C ASN A 169 19.20 -1.03 -17.95
N LEU A 170 19.44 0.07 -17.23
CA LEU A 170 20.77 0.70 -17.19
C LEU A 170 21.72 0.00 -16.21
N TYR A 171 21.20 -0.52 -15.11
CA TYR A 171 22.03 -1.00 -13.98
C TYR A 171 21.77 -2.45 -13.60
N GLY A 172 20.85 -3.15 -14.27
CA GLY A 172 20.55 -4.56 -14.01
C GLY A 172 19.85 -4.84 -12.69
N ILE A 173 19.27 -3.81 -12.03
CA ILE A 173 18.49 -3.99 -10.83
C ILE A 173 17.13 -4.61 -11.20
N LYS A 174 16.80 -5.78 -10.67
CA LYS A 174 15.48 -6.38 -10.87
C LYS A 174 14.43 -5.61 -10.05
N THR A 175 13.39 -5.13 -10.73
CA THR A 175 12.35 -4.28 -10.11
C THR A 175 10.97 -4.92 -10.22
N ILE A 176 10.17 -4.86 -9.15
CA ILE A 176 8.80 -5.38 -9.10
C ILE A 176 7.88 -4.27 -8.59
N GLY A 177 7.09 -3.70 -9.49
CA GLY A 177 6.09 -2.69 -9.16
C GLY A 177 4.74 -3.32 -8.84
N LEU A 178 4.22 -3.05 -7.65
CA LEU A 178 2.93 -3.57 -7.20
C LEU A 178 1.86 -2.48 -7.31
N ARG A 179 0.91 -2.65 -8.22
CA ARG A 179 -0.25 -1.76 -8.38
C ARG A 179 -1.31 -2.11 -7.36
N PHE A 180 -1.21 -1.51 -6.18
CA PHE A 180 -2.20 -1.73 -5.11
C PHE A 180 -3.55 -1.15 -5.46
N PHE A 181 -4.59 -1.97 -5.28
CA PHE A 181 -5.99 -1.53 -5.24
C PHE A 181 -6.36 -1.10 -3.81
N THR A 182 -7.64 -1.02 -3.48
CA THR A 182 -8.07 -0.48 -2.19
C THR A 182 -7.86 -1.51 -1.08
N VAL A 183 -6.80 -1.33 -0.29
CA VAL A 183 -6.45 -2.21 0.83
C VAL A 183 -7.18 -1.77 2.10
N TYR A 184 -7.72 -2.73 2.86
CA TYR A 184 -8.40 -2.49 4.13
C TYR A 184 -8.07 -3.58 5.17
N GLY A 185 -8.34 -3.30 6.43
CA GLY A 185 -8.14 -4.25 7.54
C GLY A 185 -7.68 -3.58 8.82
N PRO A 186 -7.42 -4.37 9.89
CA PRO A 186 -6.88 -3.89 11.16
C PRO A 186 -5.63 -3.04 10.96
N TRP A 187 -5.43 -2.05 11.84
CA TRP A 187 -4.32 -1.10 11.70
C TRP A 187 -4.37 -0.27 10.40
N GLY A 188 -5.52 -0.21 9.72
CA GLY A 188 -5.74 0.57 8.52
C GLY A 188 -5.53 2.07 8.74
N ARG A 189 -5.41 2.82 7.63
CA ARG A 189 -5.20 4.27 7.69
C ARG A 189 -6.50 4.98 8.07
N PRO A 190 -6.44 6.02 8.94
CA PRO A 190 -7.62 6.76 9.41
C PRO A 190 -8.34 7.56 8.32
N ASP A 191 -7.65 7.87 7.20
CA ASP A 191 -8.18 8.61 6.05
C ASP A 191 -8.87 7.72 5.01
N MET A 192 -8.98 6.39 5.27
CA MET A 192 -9.65 5.45 4.37
C MET A 192 -11.11 5.20 4.78
N ALA A 193 -11.94 4.86 3.78
CA ALA A 193 -13.39 4.74 3.92
C ALA A 193 -13.85 3.87 5.10
N LEU A 194 -13.25 2.67 5.28
CA LEU A 194 -13.63 1.78 6.39
C LEU A 194 -13.45 2.45 7.75
N TYR A 195 -12.31 3.09 7.96
CA TYR A 195 -12.02 3.77 9.23
C TYR A 195 -12.94 4.97 9.45
N ILE A 196 -13.10 5.82 8.40
CA ILE A 196 -13.96 7.02 8.45
C ILE A 196 -15.40 6.63 8.75
N PHE A 197 -15.94 5.64 8.05
CA PHE A 197 -17.33 5.22 8.21
C PHE A 197 -17.58 4.55 9.57
N THR A 198 -16.69 3.67 10.00
CA THR A 198 -16.77 3.04 11.31
C THR A 198 -16.78 4.08 12.41
N LYS A 199 -15.84 5.04 12.37
CA LYS A 199 -15.78 6.15 13.34
C LYS A 199 -17.06 6.99 13.34
N ALA A 200 -17.54 7.39 12.16
CA ALA A 200 -18.73 8.22 12.02
C ALA A 200 -19.98 7.52 12.56
N ILE A 201 -20.16 6.23 12.28
CA ILE A 201 -21.32 5.45 12.78
C ILE A 201 -21.26 5.33 14.31
N ILE A 202 -20.09 5.04 14.89
CA ILE A 202 -19.90 4.93 16.33
C ILE A 202 -20.24 6.26 17.02
N GLU A 203 -19.77 7.38 16.46
CA GLU A 203 -19.95 8.74 16.99
C GLU A 203 -21.30 9.37 16.59
N ASN A 204 -22.21 8.66 15.92
CA ASN A 204 -23.50 9.18 15.38
C ASN A 204 -23.32 10.41 14.46
N LYS A 205 -22.24 10.45 13.69
CA LYS A 205 -21.94 11.50 12.73
C LYS A 205 -22.38 11.10 11.31
N ASN A 206 -22.65 12.13 10.48
CA ASN A 206 -23.00 11.89 9.08
C ASN A 206 -21.83 11.34 8.27
N ILE A 207 -22.13 10.42 7.36
CA ILE A 207 -21.23 9.93 6.32
C ILE A 207 -21.56 10.64 5.02
N ASP A 208 -20.58 11.34 4.44
CA ASP A 208 -20.71 11.92 3.11
C ASP A 208 -20.40 10.86 2.04
N LEU A 209 -21.41 10.46 1.25
CA LEU A 209 -21.27 9.53 0.15
C LEU A 209 -21.17 10.26 -1.18
N PHE A 210 -19.96 10.35 -1.69
CA PHE A 210 -19.70 10.95 -2.98
C PHE A 210 -20.19 10.07 -4.14
N ASN A 211 -20.44 10.71 -5.31
CA ASN A 211 -21.10 10.08 -6.45
C ASN A 211 -22.43 9.42 -6.05
N GLU A 212 -23.18 10.02 -5.15
CA GLU A 212 -24.46 9.49 -4.64
C GLU A 212 -24.36 8.04 -4.08
N GLY A 213 -23.17 7.63 -3.62
CA GLY A 213 -22.91 6.27 -3.16
C GLY A 213 -22.75 5.23 -4.28
N LYS A 214 -22.73 5.64 -5.55
CA LYS A 214 -22.66 4.76 -6.74
C LYS A 214 -21.23 4.30 -7.09
N HIS A 215 -20.31 4.29 -6.12
CA HIS A 215 -18.96 3.76 -6.31
C HIS A 215 -18.92 2.25 -6.14
N THR A 216 -18.09 1.61 -6.98
CA THR A 216 -17.72 0.21 -6.86
C THR A 216 -16.22 0.09 -6.76
N ARG A 217 -15.72 -0.69 -5.82
CA ARG A 217 -14.27 -0.85 -5.57
C ARG A 217 -13.92 -2.32 -5.33
N SER A 218 -12.78 -2.74 -5.87
CA SER A 218 -12.10 -3.95 -5.40
C SER A 218 -11.46 -3.65 -4.05
N PHE A 219 -12.11 -4.07 -2.98
CA PHE A 219 -11.54 -4.03 -1.64
C PHE A 219 -10.74 -5.30 -1.39
N THR A 220 -9.52 -5.15 -0.86
CA THR A 220 -8.63 -6.26 -0.59
C THR A 220 -8.24 -6.28 0.88
N TYR A 221 -8.49 -7.39 1.54
CA TYR A 221 -8.10 -7.51 2.94
C TYR A 221 -6.57 -7.58 3.07
N ILE A 222 -6.05 -7.00 4.13
CA ILE A 222 -4.59 -6.80 4.31
C ILE A 222 -3.78 -8.10 4.24
N SER A 223 -4.29 -9.24 4.72
CA SER A 223 -3.57 -10.51 4.59
C SER A 223 -3.42 -10.96 3.14
N ASP A 224 -4.42 -10.66 2.29
CA ASP A 224 -4.42 -11.01 0.88
C ASP A 224 -3.50 -10.10 0.04
N ILE A 225 -2.96 -9.07 0.66
CA ILE A 225 -1.88 -8.24 0.13
C ILE A 225 -0.52 -8.74 0.61
N VAL A 226 -0.40 -9.05 1.90
CA VAL A 226 0.88 -9.40 2.52
C VAL A 226 1.36 -10.78 2.10
N GLU A 227 0.45 -11.76 1.97
CA GLU A 227 0.81 -13.12 1.60
C GLU A 227 1.45 -13.22 0.20
N PRO A 228 0.90 -12.65 -0.88
CA PRO A 228 1.56 -12.71 -2.18
C PRO A 228 2.90 -11.95 -2.20
N ILE A 229 3.06 -10.85 -1.45
CA ILE A 229 4.37 -10.17 -1.33
C ILE A 229 5.38 -11.08 -0.62
N HIS A 230 5.00 -11.77 0.45
CA HIS A 230 5.85 -12.74 1.11
C HIS A 230 6.27 -13.88 0.15
N ARG A 231 5.37 -14.37 -0.70
CA ARG A 231 5.70 -15.37 -1.73
C ARG A 231 6.66 -14.82 -2.78
N LEU A 232 6.50 -13.55 -3.19
CA LEU A 232 7.47 -12.88 -4.08
C LEU A 232 8.86 -12.82 -3.43
N VAL A 233 8.96 -12.49 -2.15
CA VAL A 233 10.25 -12.51 -1.42
C VAL A 233 10.90 -13.90 -1.49
N LYS A 234 10.14 -14.98 -1.30
CA LYS A 234 10.65 -16.36 -1.43
C LYS A 234 11.08 -16.72 -2.86
N ILE A 235 10.33 -16.27 -3.87
CA ILE A 235 10.69 -16.47 -5.28
C ILE A 235 12.01 -15.75 -5.59
N ILE A 236 12.17 -14.51 -5.15
CA ILE A 236 13.42 -13.76 -5.28
C ILE A 236 14.59 -14.51 -4.63
N GLU A 237 14.40 -15.08 -3.45
CA GLU A 237 15.44 -15.84 -2.74
C GLU A 237 15.81 -17.15 -3.43
N SER A 238 14.87 -17.77 -4.13
CA SER A 238 15.13 -19.03 -4.84
C SER A 238 15.98 -18.86 -6.09
N ASP A 239 16.27 -17.61 -6.47
CA ASP A 239 17.01 -17.21 -7.68
C ASP A 239 16.48 -17.89 -8.98
N LYS A 240 15.20 -18.26 -8.97
CA LYS A 240 14.53 -18.81 -10.15
C LYS A 240 14.24 -17.69 -11.12
N ASP A 241 14.55 -17.90 -12.37
CA ASP A 241 14.32 -16.94 -13.46
C ASP A 241 12.84 -16.91 -13.91
N ILE A 242 11.93 -16.74 -12.94
CA ILE A 242 10.47 -16.67 -13.15
C ILE A 242 10.02 -15.23 -13.41
N LEU A 243 10.80 -14.25 -12.89
CA LEU A 243 10.46 -12.84 -12.96
C LEU A 243 11.25 -12.15 -14.06
N SER A 244 10.60 -11.30 -14.84
CA SER A 244 11.31 -10.40 -15.76
C SER A 244 12.17 -9.38 -14.98
N ASN A 245 13.12 -8.75 -15.65
CA ASN A 245 13.99 -7.76 -15.00
C ASN A 245 13.21 -6.55 -14.47
N ASN A 246 12.10 -6.20 -15.12
CA ASN A 246 11.18 -5.16 -14.65
C ASN A 246 9.76 -5.70 -14.72
N GLU A 247 9.24 -6.11 -13.56
CA GLU A 247 7.93 -6.71 -13.45
C GLU A 247 6.90 -5.71 -12.90
N ILE A 248 5.70 -5.72 -13.47
CA ILE A 248 4.55 -4.97 -12.94
C ILE A 248 3.43 -5.97 -12.67
N LEU A 249 2.82 -5.88 -11.48
CA LEU A 249 1.78 -6.78 -11.02
C LEU A 249 0.63 -5.99 -10.38
N ASN A 250 -0.60 -6.30 -10.78
CA ASN A 250 -1.77 -5.89 -10.03
C ASN A 250 -1.86 -6.70 -8.74
N ILE A 251 -2.19 -6.03 -7.65
CA ILE A 251 -2.43 -6.68 -6.36
C ILE A 251 -3.70 -6.14 -5.73
N GLY A 252 -4.74 -6.97 -5.70
CA GLY A 252 -6.10 -6.54 -5.33
C GLY A 252 -7.08 -7.68 -5.21
N GLY A 253 -8.28 -7.38 -4.72
CA GLY A 253 -9.42 -8.29 -4.72
C GLY A 253 -10.02 -8.42 -6.12
N THR A 254 -10.58 -9.58 -6.41
CA THR A 254 -11.22 -9.87 -7.70
C THR A 254 -12.69 -9.47 -7.72
N GLU A 255 -13.33 -9.36 -6.56
CA GLU A 255 -14.75 -9.03 -6.45
C GLU A 255 -14.97 -7.54 -6.19
N PRO A 256 -15.57 -6.80 -7.14
CA PRO A 256 -15.97 -5.42 -6.92
C PRO A 256 -17.15 -5.32 -5.94
N VAL A 257 -17.05 -4.47 -4.93
CA VAL A 257 -18.07 -4.25 -3.91
C VAL A 257 -18.67 -2.86 -4.06
N LYS A 258 -20.01 -2.79 -4.10
CA LYS A 258 -20.75 -1.52 -4.07
C LYS A 258 -20.59 -0.84 -2.71
N LEU A 259 -20.38 0.46 -2.70
CA LEU A 259 -20.14 1.24 -1.47
C LEU A 259 -21.30 1.13 -0.46
N LEU A 260 -22.54 1.05 -0.94
CA LEU A 260 -23.71 0.87 -0.07
C LEU A 260 -23.68 -0.50 0.64
N ARG A 261 -23.34 -1.61 -0.06
CA ARG A 261 -23.15 -2.92 0.58
C ARG A 261 -22.04 -2.88 1.63
N PHE A 262 -20.96 -2.14 1.35
CA PHE A 262 -19.86 -1.98 2.29
C PHE A 262 -20.33 -1.33 3.60
N ILE A 263 -21.20 -0.30 3.51
CA ILE A 263 -21.79 0.37 4.67
C ILE A 263 -22.75 -0.56 5.40
N ASP A 264 -23.62 -1.29 4.68
CA ASP A 264 -24.55 -2.25 5.30
C ASP A 264 -23.84 -3.30 6.16
N ILE A 265 -22.65 -3.77 5.72
CA ILE A 265 -21.85 -4.73 6.49
C ILE A 265 -21.29 -4.06 7.75
N ILE A 266 -20.83 -2.80 7.68
CA ILE A 266 -20.34 -2.06 8.85
C ILE A 266 -21.49 -1.87 9.85
N GLU A 267 -22.66 -1.43 9.40
CA GLU A 267 -23.87 -1.25 10.23
C GLU A 267 -24.24 -2.53 10.99
N LYS A 268 -24.27 -3.67 10.28
CA LYS A 268 -24.59 -4.96 10.89
C LYS A 268 -23.59 -5.34 11.98
N ASN A 269 -22.30 -5.14 11.75
CA ASN A 269 -21.28 -5.48 12.75
C ASN A 269 -21.24 -4.50 13.95
N LEU A 270 -21.69 -3.26 13.75
CA LEU A 270 -21.80 -2.27 14.82
C LEU A 270 -23.15 -2.30 15.52
N ASN A 271 -24.14 -3.02 14.95
CA ASN A 271 -25.54 -2.96 15.36
C ASN A 271 -26.06 -1.50 15.44
N LYS A 272 -25.69 -0.68 14.46
CA LYS A 272 -25.95 0.76 14.41
C LYS A 272 -26.17 1.22 12.98
N LYS A 273 -27.10 2.15 12.76
CA LYS A 273 -27.38 2.71 11.43
C LYS A 273 -26.53 3.94 11.14
N ALA A 274 -26.07 4.05 9.90
CA ALA A 274 -25.39 5.22 9.38
C ALA A 274 -26.38 6.32 9.05
N THR A 275 -26.04 7.57 9.35
CA THR A 275 -26.72 8.74 8.78
C THR A 275 -25.93 9.21 7.57
N VAL A 276 -26.53 9.08 6.40
CA VAL A 276 -25.86 9.32 5.12
C VAL A 276 -26.27 10.63 4.49
N ARG A 277 -25.32 11.37 3.96
CA ARG A 277 -25.54 12.54 3.09
C ARG A 277 -24.97 12.26 1.71
N LEU A 278 -25.82 12.30 0.69
CA LEU A 278 -25.39 12.13 -0.69
C LEU A 278 -24.70 13.40 -1.20
N LYS A 279 -23.56 13.22 -1.88
CA LYS A 279 -22.75 14.29 -2.45
C LYS A 279 -22.46 14.01 -3.93
N PRO A 280 -22.27 15.03 -4.77
CA PRO A 280 -21.79 14.83 -6.13
C PRO A 280 -20.41 14.18 -6.16
N MET A 281 -20.02 13.64 -7.32
CA MET A 281 -18.72 13.03 -7.53
C MET A 281 -17.60 14.04 -7.28
N GLN A 282 -16.55 13.62 -6.58
CA GLN A 282 -15.38 14.45 -6.32
C GLN A 282 -14.43 14.46 -7.53
N GLN A 283 -13.69 15.55 -7.66
CA GLN A 283 -12.63 15.66 -8.66
C GLN A 283 -11.51 14.64 -8.39
N GLY A 284 -11.03 14.00 -9.44
CA GLY A 284 -9.98 13.00 -9.34
C GLY A 284 -10.46 11.59 -8.92
N ASP A 285 -11.74 11.41 -8.59
CA ASP A 285 -12.31 10.10 -8.31
C ASP A 285 -12.68 9.34 -9.61
N VAL A 286 -12.60 8.00 -9.55
CA VAL A 286 -13.08 7.09 -10.58
C VAL A 286 -14.36 6.38 -10.11
N LYS A 287 -15.26 6.04 -11.02
CA LYS A 287 -16.55 5.40 -10.67
C LYS A 287 -16.36 3.98 -10.17
N GLU A 288 -15.52 3.22 -10.84
CA GLU A 288 -15.31 1.81 -10.59
C GLU A 288 -13.84 1.41 -10.73
N THR A 289 -13.39 0.46 -9.90
CA THR A 289 -12.09 -0.19 -10.06
C THR A 289 -12.22 -1.68 -9.83
N SER A 290 -11.64 -2.48 -10.72
CA SER A 290 -11.57 -3.94 -10.61
C SER A 290 -10.20 -4.40 -11.09
N ALA A 291 -9.56 -5.31 -10.35
CA ALA A 291 -8.25 -5.84 -10.65
C ALA A 291 -8.35 -7.15 -11.43
N ASP A 292 -7.61 -7.27 -12.52
CA ASP A 292 -7.15 -8.56 -13.00
C ASP A 292 -5.85 -8.90 -12.28
N ILE A 293 -5.81 -10.05 -11.61
CA ILE A 293 -4.65 -10.53 -10.84
C ILE A 293 -4.09 -11.86 -11.37
N ASN A 294 -4.49 -12.27 -12.57
CA ASN A 294 -4.06 -13.54 -13.16
C ASN A 294 -2.55 -13.68 -13.20
N LYS A 295 -1.84 -12.61 -13.52
CA LYS A 295 -0.37 -12.59 -13.56
C LYS A 295 0.25 -12.79 -12.18
N LEU A 296 -0.28 -12.14 -11.15
CA LEU A 296 0.15 -12.33 -9.76
C LEU A 296 -0.11 -13.76 -9.29
N GLU A 297 -1.29 -14.32 -9.61
CA GLU A 297 -1.64 -15.71 -9.31
C GLU A 297 -0.66 -16.69 -9.98
N GLN A 298 -0.40 -16.54 -11.28
CA GLN A 298 0.55 -17.39 -12.02
C GLN A 298 1.95 -17.39 -11.40
N ILE A 299 2.42 -16.23 -10.94
CA ILE A 299 3.76 -16.10 -10.32
C ILE A 299 3.77 -16.64 -8.90
N THR A 300 2.78 -16.30 -8.08
CA THR A 300 2.80 -16.55 -6.65
C THR A 300 1.98 -17.77 -6.21
N GLY A 301 1.10 -18.28 -7.07
CA GLY A 301 0.13 -19.31 -6.71
C GLY A 301 -0.86 -18.86 -5.62
N TYR A 302 -1.16 -17.56 -5.54
CA TYR A 302 -2.03 -17.02 -4.50
C TYR A 302 -3.25 -16.31 -5.06
N LEU A 303 -4.40 -16.63 -4.49
CA LEU A 303 -5.68 -15.93 -4.68
C LEU A 303 -6.18 -15.34 -3.36
N PRO A 304 -6.84 -14.17 -3.38
CA PRO A 304 -7.49 -13.61 -2.20
C PRO A 304 -8.46 -14.59 -1.55
N GLN A 305 -8.42 -14.67 -0.22
CA GLN A 305 -9.16 -15.68 0.56
C GLN A 305 -10.19 -15.05 1.50
N VAL A 306 -10.05 -13.78 1.87
CA VAL A 306 -10.87 -13.16 2.91
C VAL A 306 -12.04 -12.43 2.29
N SER A 307 -13.27 -12.87 2.62
CA SER A 307 -14.48 -12.18 2.19
C SER A 307 -14.59 -10.77 2.79
N ILE A 308 -15.37 -9.91 2.13
CA ILE A 308 -15.57 -8.54 2.61
C ILE A 308 -16.26 -8.51 3.98
N GLU A 309 -17.18 -9.45 4.24
CA GLU A 309 -17.89 -9.60 5.50
C GLU A 309 -16.93 -9.92 6.65
N GLU A 310 -16.08 -10.93 6.45
CA GLU A 310 -15.10 -11.35 7.45
C GLU A 310 -14.03 -10.26 7.68
N GLY A 311 -13.54 -9.65 6.62
CA GLY A 311 -12.51 -8.61 6.73
C GLY A 311 -13.00 -7.37 7.47
N ILE A 312 -14.25 -6.92 7.22
CA ILE A 312 -14.86 -5.78 7.94
C ILE A 312 -15.08 -6.15 9.41
N LYS A 313 -15.56 -7.37 9.69
CA LYS A 313 -15.73 -7.85 11.08
C LYS A 313 -14.40 -7.78 11.84
N ARG A 314 -13.32 -8.35 11.29
CA ARG A 314 -11.98 -8.32 11.91
C ARG A 314 -11.47 -6.90 12.13
N PHE A 315 -11.76 -5.98 11.20
CA PHE A 315 -11.42 -4.58 11.37
C PHE A 315 -12.17 -3.94 12.53
N ILE A 316 -13.50 -4.16 12.63
CA ILE A 316 -14.34 -3.58 13.67
C ILE A 316 -13.95 -4.11 15.05
N ASP A 317 -13.67 -5.42 15.17
CA ASP A 317 -13.18 -6.04 16.41
C ASP A 317 -11.85 -5.40 16.86
N TRP A 318 -10.92 -5.20 15.92
CA TRP A 318 -9.69 -4.48 16.19
C TRP A 318 -9.94 -3.01 16.56
N TYR A 319 -10.81 -2.31 15.83
CA TYR A 319 -11.11 -0.90 16.05
C TYR A 319 -11.65 -0.65 17.45
N LYS A 320 -12.64 -1.45 17.88
CA LYS A 320 -13.20 -1.38 19.23
C LYS A 320 -12.13 -1.62 20.30
N LYS A 321 -11.32 -2.65 20.12
CA LYS A 321 -10.23 -2.97 21.06
C LYS A 321 -9.18 -1.86 21.13
N TYR A 322 -8.75 -1.34 20.00
CA TYR A 322 -7.72 -0.29 19.92
C TYR A 322 -8.18 1.02 20.54
N HIS A 323 -9.44 1.39 20.32
CA HIS A 323 -10.06 2.62 20.85
C HIS A 323 -10.77 2.43 22.20
N GLN A 324 -10.68 1.23 22.81
CA GLN A 324 -11.33 0.90 24.11
C GLN A 324 -12.84 1.18 24.10
N ILE A 325 -13.52 0.82 23.00
CA ILE A 325 -14.97 0.99 22.82
C ILE A 325 -15.65 -0.34 23.11
N SER A 326 -16.67 -0.29 23.98
CA SER A 326 -17.51 -1.43 24.34
C SER A 326 -18.48 -1.84 23.24
#